data_0a313b4cad2399a78cdaa27b438f7687
#
_entry.id   0a313b4cad2399a78cdaa27b438f7687
#
_cell.length_a   1.000
_cell.length_b   1.000
_cell.length_c   1.000
_cell.angle_alpha   90.00
_cell.angle_beta   90.00
_cell.angle_gamma   90.00
#
_symmetry.space_group_name_H-M   'P 1'
#
loop_
_entity.id
_entity.type
_entity.pdbx_description
1 polymer ?
#
loop_
_entity_poly.entity_id
_entity_poly.type
_entity_poly.pdbx_seq_one_letter_code
_entity_poly.pdbx_strand_id
1 'polypeptide(L)'
;MINHQLTDGILKILLNRPEKKNAFTNAMYCELTQILSEGDQNPHVKVMLISGAGNAFSAGNDIADFMKSPITHEDAPPINLLKVLASLSKPLIAAVDGVAVGIGATLLFHCDLVYAQKDARFIFPFVSLGLVPEGAVSLLLPRLVGHQKASEILLFGEPISADDAQGVGFVNKVISESSALPYAEQRAKKLTALSSGSILRTKSLLKGSELKAAVLHQIDVEGRLFIDRLHSPAAKEALTAFLEKRVPNFVGLD
;
A
#
# COMPACT_ATOMS: atom_id res chain seq x y z
N MET A 1 2.88 -16.78 -5.08
CA MET A 1 3.67 -15.88 -4.20
C MET A 1 2.79 -15.11 -3.20
N ILE A 2 1.48 -15.24 -3.32
CA ILE A 2 0.54 -14.76 -2.29
C ILE A 2 -0.26 -15.97 -1.80
N ASN A 3 -0.24 -16.20 -0.49
CA ASN A 3 -1.05 -17.24 0.11
C ASN A 3 -2.34 -16.60 0.63
N HIS A 4 -3.47 -17.26 0.44
CA HIS A 4 -4.72 -16.78 1.01
C HIS A 4 -5.58 -17.92 1.54
N GLN A 5 -6.35 -17.64 2.59
CA GLN A 5 -7.24 -18.60 3.23
C GLN A 5 -8.46 -17.90 3.82
N LEU A 6 -9.64 -18.46 3.57
CA LEU A 6 -10.87 -18.02 4.24
C LEU A 6 -11.13 -18.88 5.47
N THR A 7 -11.20 -18.26 6.63
CA THR A 7 -11.51 -18.93 7.91
C THR A 7 -12.39 -18.00 8.75
N ASP A 8 -13.50 -18.49 9.26
CA ASP A 8 -14.43 -17.75 10.15
C ASP A 8 -14.88 -16.37 9.58
N GLY A 9 -15.06 -16.28 8.27
CA GLY A 9 -15.43 -15.04 7.61
C GLY A 9 -14.28 -14.04 7.41
N ILE A 10 -13.05 -14.42 7.75
CA ILE A 10 -11.84 -13.61 7.53
C ILE A 10 -11.07 -14.18 6.35
N LEU A 11 -10.93 -13.42 5.27
CA LEU A 11 -10.01 -13.73 4.18
C LEU A 11 -8.61 -13.21 4.57
N LYS A 12 -7.76 -14.14 5.00
CA LYS A 12 -6.36 -13.86 5.31
C LYS A 12 -5.54 -13.89 4.03
N ILE A 13 -4.75 -12.85 3.80
CA ILE A 13 -3.90 -12.67 2.61
C ILE A 13 -2.48 -12.45 3.11
N LEU A 14 -1.56 -13.33 2.73
CA LEU A 14 -0.15 -13.30 3.12
C LEU A 14 0.71 -13.04 1.89
N LEU A 15 1.37 -11.89 1.84
CA LEU A 15 2.44 -11.63 0.88
C LEU A 15 3.62 -12.55 1.25
N ASN A 16 3.91 -13.56 0.44
CA ASN A 16 4.82 -14.66 0.79
C ASN A 16 6.01 -14.76 -0.18
N ARG A 17 6.89 -13.75 -0.08
CA ARG A 17 8.17 -13.68 -0.79
C ARG A 17 9.23 -13.07 0.12
N PRO A 18 9.47 -13.66 1.32
CA PRO A 18 10.29 -13.05 2.37
C PRO A 18 11.75 -12.83 1.97
N GLU A 19 12.30 -13.67 1.07
CA GLU A 19 13.67 -13.55 0.54
C GLU A 19 13.90 -12.26 -0.28
N LYS A 20 12.82 -11.64 -0.74
CA LYS A 20 12.79 -10.33 -1.41
C LYS A 20 12.01 -9.28 -0.61
N LYS A 21 11.86 -9.50 0.70
CA LYS A 21 11.08 -8.62 1.58
C LYS A 21 9.68 -8.32 1.02
N ASN A 22 9.04 -9.31 0.42
CA ASN A 22 7.72 -9.24 -0.19
C ASN A 22 7.58 -8.13 -1.27
N ALA A 23 8.66 -7.87 -2.02
CA ALA A 23 8.62 -6.95 -3.16
C ALA A 23 7.66 -7.48 -4.24
N PHE A 24 6.83 -6.60 -4.79
CA PHE A 24 5.79 -6.91 -5.76
C PHE A 24 6.36 -7.12 -7.16
N THR A 25 6.04 -8.26 -7.76
CA THR A 25 6.18 -8.51 -9.19
C THR A 25 4.86 -8.25 -9.91
N ASN A 26 4.87 -8.14 -11.24
CA ASN A 26 3.65 -8.02 -12.03
C ASN A 26 2.66 -9.17 -11.76
N ALA A 27 3.15 -10.40 -11.60
CA ALA A 27 2.33 -11.55 -11.23
C ALA A 27 1.64 -11.36 -9.86
N MET A 28 2.36 -10.83 -8.86
CA MET A 28 1.78 -10.56 -7.53
C MET A 28 0.72 -9.46 -7.58
N TYR A 29 0.89 -8.43 -8.42
CA TYR A 29 -0.14 -7.42 -8.62
C TYR A 29 -1.43 -8.03 -9.17
N CYS A 30 -1.34 -8.84 -10.22
CA CYS A 30 -2.50 -9.52 -10.81
C CYS A 30 -3.17 -10.46 -9.79
N GLU A 31 -2.37 -11.27 -9.09
CA GLU A 31 -2.85 -12.23 -8.09
C GLU A 31 -3.56 -11.52 -6.93
N LEU A 32 -2.97 -10.46 -6.36
CA LEU A 32 -3.61 -9.70 -5.28
C LEU A 32 -4.89 -8.99 -5.72
N THR A 33 -4.88 -8.42 -6.92
CA THR A 33 -6.07 -7.79 -7.53
C THR A 33 -7.23 -8.78 -7.63
N GLN A 34 -6.96 -9.99 -8.10
CA GLN A 34 -7.96 -11.05 -8.21
C GLN A 34 -8.47 -11.49 -6.83
N ILE A 35 -7.57 -11.78 -5.87
CA ILE A 35 -7.93 -12.21 -4.51
C ILE A 35 -8.82 -11.17 -3.82
N LEU A 36 -8.49 -9.88 -3.93
CA LEU A 36 -9.26 -8.80 -3.32
C LEU A 36 -10.62 -8.65 -3.98
N SER A 37 -10.69 -8.71 -5.32
CA SER A 37 -11.94 -8.58 -6.07
C SER A 37 -12.89 -9.73 -5.78
N GLU A 38 -12.41 -10.97 -5.82
CA GLU A 38 -13.19 -12.16 -5.48
C GLU A 38 -13.61 -12.15 -4.01
N GLY A 39 -12.72 -11.76 -3.11
CA GLY A 39 -12.99 -11.61 -1.68
C GLY A 39 -14.10 -10.59 -1.40
N ASP A 40 -14.09 -9.46 -2.11
CA ASP A 40 -15.10 -8.41 -1.94
C ASP A 40 -16.49 -8.87 -2.41
N GLN A 41 -16.56 -9.73 -3.43
CA GLN A 41 -17.80 -10.28 -3.96
C GLN A 41 -18.30 -11.53 -3.20
N ASN A 42 -17.42 -12.27 -2.53
CA ASN A 42 -17.75 -13.53 -1.87
C ASN A 42 -18.61 -13.31 -0.61
N PRO A 43 -19.88 -13.81 -0.53
CA PRO A 43 -20.75 -13.58 0.61
C PRO A 43 -20.25 -14.18 1.93
N HIS A 44 -19.34 -15.15 1.88
CA HIS A 44 -18.74 -15.76 3.07
C HIS A 44 -17.59 -14.93 3.65
N VAL A 45 -17.04 -13.96 2.91
CA VAL A 45 -16.02 -13.02 3.42
C VAL A 45 -16.72 -11.85 4.09
N LYS A 46 -16.40 -11.60 5.36
CA LYS A 46 -16.86 -10.44 6.13
C LYS A 46 -15.78 -9.37 6.27
N VAL A 47 -14.52 -9.79 6.36
CA VAL A 47 -13.33 -8.94 6.56
C VAL A 47 -12.17 -9.53 5.79
N MET A 48 -11.32 -8.69 5.22
CA MET A 48 -10.04 -9.06 4.63
C MET A 48 -8.90 -8.61 5.55
N LEU A 49 -7.85 -9.43 5.68
CA LEU A 49 -6.67 -9.15 6.50
C LEU A 49 -5.42 -9.42 5.65
N ILE A 50 -4.62 -8.39 5.42
CA ILE A 50 -3.37 -8.50 4.67
C ILE A 50 -2.16 -8.37 5.59
N SER A 51 -1.14 -9.19 5.37
CA SER A 51 0.13 -9.19 6.11
C SER A 51 1.29 -9.62 5.22
N GLY A 52 2.53 -9.41 5.66
CA GLY A 52 3.74 -9.87 5.00
C GLY A 52 4.40 -11.04 5.74
N ALA A 53 4.94 -12.01 5.00
CA ALA A 53 5.75 -13.09 5.58
C ALA A 53 7.15 -12.57 5.98
N GLY A 54 7.71 -13.14 7.04
CA GLY A 54 9.02 -12.78 7.54
C GLY A 54 9.01 -11.46 8.32
N ASN A 55 10.03 -10.64 8.12
CA ASN A 55 10.28 -9.41 8.88
C ASN A 55 10.04 -8.12 8.05
N ALA A 56 9.21 -8.20 7.03
CA ALA A 56 8.83 -7.05 6.20
C ALA A 56 7.38 -7.19 5.74
N PHE A 57 6.64 -6.09 5.72
CA PHE A 57 5.34 -6.05 5.07
C PHE A 57 5.52 -6.12 3.55
N SER A 58 6.18 -5.12 2.96
CA SER A 58 6.60 -5.13 1.56
C SER A 58 7.67 -4.08 1.29
N ALA A 59 8.70 -4.44 0.53
CA ALA A 59 9.73 -3.52 0.04
C ALA A 59 9.31 -2.73 -1.22
N GLY A 60 8.04 -2.77 -1.62
CA GLY A 60 7.55 -2.07 -2.80
C GLY A 60 7.72 -2.87 -4.09
N ASN A 61 7.97 -2.19 -5.21
CA ASN A 61 8.21 -2.85 -6.50
C ASN A 61 9.49 -3.68 -6.50
N ASP A 62 9.45 -4.87 -7.08
CA ASP A 62 10.67 -5.58 -7.47
C ASP A 62 11.30 -4.84 -8.65
N ILE A 63 12.39 -4.12 -8.38
CA ILE A 63 13.04 -3.24 -9.38
C ILE A 63 13.49 -4.03 -10.62
N ALA A 64 13.96 -5.27 -10.44
CA ALA A 64 14.41 -6.10 -11.57
C ALA A 64 13.23 -6.55 -12.47
N ASP A 65 12.09 -6.89 -11.88
CA ASP A 65 10.85 -7.21 -12.59
C ASP A 65 10.25 -5.95 -13.25
N PHE A 66 10.24 -4.85 -12.52
CA PHE A 66 9.74 -3.56 -12.97
C PHE A 66 10.51 -3.01 -14.20
N MET A 67 11.84 -3.16 -14.23
CA MET A 67 12.65 -2.77 -15.38
C MET A 67 12.44 -3.67 -16.62
N LYS A 68 12.09 -4.95 -16.41
CA LYS A 68 11.78 -5.86 -17.52
C LYS A 68 10.41 -5.64 -18.12
N SER A 69 9.47 -5.21 -17.30
CA SER A 69 8.07 -4.98 -17.69
C SER A 69 7.58 -3.66 -17.09
N PRO A 70 8.08 -2.51 -17.60
CA PRO A 70 7.71 -1.21 -17.07
C PRO A 70 6.22 -0.92 -17.29
N ILE A 71 5.66 -0.09 -16.42
CA ILE A 71 4.29 0.41 -16.57
C ILE A 71 4.26 1.33 -17.80
N THR A 72 3.41 1.00 -18.79
CA THR A 72 3.31 1.74 -20.06
C THR A 72 1.92 2.28 -20.34
N HIS A 73 0.90 1.89 -19.55
CA HIS A 73 -0.49 2.29 -19.74
C HIS A 73 -1.27 2.31 -18.41
N GLU A 74 -2.40 3.01 -18.42
CA GLU A 74 -3.24 3.26 -17.24
C GLU A 74 -3.98 2.00 -16.71
N ASP A 75 -3.99 0.91 -17.48
CA ASP A 75 -4.55 -0.39 -17.08
C ASP A 75 -3.46 -1.38 -16.63
N ALA A 76 -2.26 -0.90 -16.35
CA ALA A 76 -1.17 -1.73 -15.85
C ALA A 76 -1.52 -2.36 -14.48
N PRO A 77 -1.00 -3.56 -14.18
CA PRO A 77 -1.34 -4.29 -12.96
C PRO A 77 -1.21 -3.49 -11.65
N PRO A 78 -0.17 -2.65 -11.43
CA PRO A 78 -0.09 -1.83 -10.23
C PRO A 78 -1.24 -0.82 -10.10
N ILE A 79 -1.60 -0.14 -11.20
CA ILE A 79 -2.68 0.86 -11.21
C ILE A 79 -4.04 0.18 -10.98
N ASN A 80 -4.26 -0.98 -11.60
CA ASN A 80 -5.47 -1.77 -11.38
C ASN A 80 -5.62 -2.23 -9.93
N LEU A 81 -4.54 -2.67 -9.28
CA LEU A 81 -4.56 -3.01 -7.86
C LEU A 81 -5.01 -1.81 -7.01
N LEU A 82 -4.46 -0.62 -7.25
CA LEU A 82 -4.83 0.59 -6.51
C LEU A 82 -6.30 0.96 -6.71
N LYS A 83 -6.83 0.84 -7.94
CA LYS A 83 -8.25 1.07 -8.22
C LYS A 83 -9.15 0.06 -7.50
N VAL A 84 -8.76 -1.22 -7.44
CA VAL A 84 -9.49 -2.25 -6.69
C VAL A 84 -9.46 -1.94 -5.20
N LEU A 85 -8.30 -1.65 -4.61
CA LEU A 85 -8.15 -1.28 -3.21
C LEU A 85 -9.04 -0.08 -2.82
N ALA A 86 -9.05 0.98 -3.65
CA ALA A 86 -9.88 2.16 -3.45
C ALA A 86 -11.38 1.85 -3.50
N SER A 87 -11.76 0.76 -4.22
CA SER A 87 -13.15 0.40 -4.49
C SER A 87 -13.75 -0.63 -3.55
N LEU A 88 -12.94 -1.27 -2.69
CA LEU A 88 -13.39 -2.33 -1.81
C LEU A 88 -14.55 -1.89 -0.91
N SER A 89 -15.60 -2.71 -0.88
CA SER A 89 -16.80 -2.51 -0.05
C SER A 89 -16.63 -3.10 1.35
N LYS A 90 -15.90 -4.22 1.47
CA LYS A 90 -15.65 -4.89 2.74
C LYS A 90 -14.43 -4.31 3.46
N PRO A 91 -14.40 -4.37 4.81
CA PRO A 91 -13.24 -3.93 5.58
C PRO A 91 -11.96 -4.65 5.17
N LEU A 92 -10.89 -3.87 4.98
CA LEU A 92 -9.53 -4.35 4.79
C LEU A 92 -8.69 -3.91 5.99
N ILE A 93 -8.06 -4.86 6.67
CA ILE A 93 -7.14 -4.64 7.78
C ILE A 93 -5.74 -4.97 7.31
N ALA A 94 -4.75 -4.14 7.66
CA ALA A 94 -3.34 -4.45 7.46
C ALA A 94 -2.64 -4.73 8.80
N ALA A 95 -1.83 -5.79 8.83
CA ALA A 95 -0.85 -6.06 9.88
C ALA A 95 0.55 -5.83 9.30
N VAL A 96 1.25 -4.81 9.80
CA VAL A 96 2.51 -4.34 9.24
C VAL A 96 3.65 -4.66 10.19
N ASP A 97 4.47 -5.63 9.83
CA ASP A 97 5.72 -5.94 10.50
C ASP A 97 6.90 -5.48 9.63
N GLY A 98 7.92 -4.85 10.23
CA GLY A 98 9.10 -4.35 9.54
C GLY A 98 8.80 -3.22 8.53
N VAL A 99 9.36 -3.30 7.32
CA VAL A 99 9.27 -2.19 6.36
C VAL A 99 8.05 -2.28 5.44
N ALA A 100 7.45 -1.11 5.15
CA ALA A 100 6.46 -0.89 4.10
C ALA A 100 6.96 0.25 3.22
N VAL A 101 7.30 -0.03 1.94
CA VAL A 101 7.99 0.91 1.04
C VAL A 101 7.19 1.09 -0.26
N GLY A 102 7.11 2.32 -0.77
CA GLY A 102 6.41 2.63 -2.02
C GLY A 102 4.98 2.09 -2.02
N ILE A 103 4.63 1.22 -3.00
CA ILE A 103 3.30 0.56 -3.03
C ILE A 103 2.97 -0.18 -1.74
N GLY A 104 3.97 -0.76 -1.04
CA GLY A 104 3.76 -1.39 0.27
C GLY A 104 3.27 -0.40 1.33
N ALA A 105 3.63 0.88 1.25
CA ALA A 105 3.15 1.93 2.13
C ALA A 105 1.88 2.62 1.58
N THR A 106 1.80 2.88 0.26
CA THR A 106 0.66 3.59 -0.33
C THR A 106 -0.62 2.78 -0.31
N LEU A 107 -0.56 1.45 -0.46
CA LEU A 107 -1.74 0.59 -0.34
C LEU A 107 -2.42 0.68 1.04
N LEU A 108 -1.67 1.05 2.09
CA LEU A 108 -2.21 1.17 3.45
C LEU A 108 -3.21 2.31 3.61
N PHE A 109 -3.15 3.35 2.75
CA PHE A 109 -4.17 4.42 2.71
C PHE A 109 -5.55 3.93 2.28
N HIS A 110 -5.62 2.77 1.64
CA HIS A 110 -6.86 2.13 1.23
C HIS A 110 -7.37 1.10 2.24
N CYS A 111 -6.54 0.72 3.23
CA CYS A 111 -6.95 -0.10 4.37
C CYS A 111 -7.84 0.69 5.33
N ASP A 112 -8.82 0.03 5.93
CA ASP A 112 -9.71 0.67 6.92
C ASP A 112 -9.06 0.69 8.31
N LEU A 113 -8.19 -0.28 8.59
CA LEU A 113 -7.44 -0.37 9.84
C LEU A 113 -6.01 -0.82 9.55
N VAL A 114 -5.05 -0.14 10.16
CA VAL A 114 -3.62 -0.45 10.08
C VAL A 114 -3.06 -0.67 11.47
N TYR A 115 -2.52 -1.84 11.72
CA TYR A 115 -1.80 -2.19 12.95
C TYR A 115 -0.35 -2.45 12.62
N ALA A 116 0.57 -1.80 13.31
CA ALA A 116 1.99 -1.89 13.02
C ALA A 116 2.79 -2.39 14.23
N GLN A 117 3.74 -3.26 14.00
CA GLN A 117 4.75 -3.62 14.97
C GLN A 117 5.65 -2.40 15.25
N LYS A 118 6.17 -2.27 16.48
CA LYS A 118 6.90 -1.07 16.94
C LYS A 118 8.08 -0.68 16.06
N ASP A 119 8.80 -1.67 15.51
CA ASP A 119 9.95 -1.42 14.66
C ASP A 119 9.58 -1.20 13.18
N ALA A 120 8.27 -1.19 12.86
CA ALA A 120 7.82 -0.93 11.50
C ALA A 120 8.25 0.47 11.02
N ARG A 121 8.56 0.55 9.71
CA ARG A 121 8.95 1.79 9.03
C ARG A 121 8.17 1.94 7.75
N PHE A 122 7.66 3.15 7.52
CA PHE A 122 6.91 3.51 6.32
C PHE A 122 7.75 4.46 5.48
N ILE A 123 7.94 4.15 4.20
CA ILE A 123 8.86 4.90 3.33
C ILE A 123 8.16 5.19 1.99
N PHE A 124 8.22 6.45 1.56
CA PHE A 124 7.61 6.94 0.31
C PHE A 124 8.71 7.51 -0.61
N PRO A 125 9.61 6.67 -1.19
CA PRO A 125 10.87 7.09 -1.78
C PRO A 125 10.73 7.56 -3.24
N PHE A 126 9.59 8.14 -3.62
CA PHE A 126 9.29 8.46 -5.02
C PHE A 126 10.25 9.48 -5.60
N VAL A 127 10.45 10.61 -4.94
CA VAL A 127 11.31 11.71 -5.43
C VAL A 127 12.77 11.27 -5.52
N SER A 128 13.26 10.50 -4.54
CA SER A 128 14.62 9.95 -4.57
C SER A 128 14.86 8.90 -5.68
N LEU A 129 13.76 8.36 -6.24
CA LEU A 129 13.79 7.48 -7.41
C LEU A 129 13.48 8.22 -8.72
N GLY A 130 13.44 9.57 -8.72
CA GLY A 130 13.09 10.37 -9.89
C GLY A 130 11.62 10.23 -10.31
N LEU A 131 10.76 9.71 -9.44
CA LEU A 131 9.35 9.40 -9.65
C LEU A 131 8.44 10.38 -8.90
N VAL A 132 7.13 10.25 -9.10
CA VAL A 132 6.09 10.93 -8.35
C VAL A 132 5.30 9.95 -7.50
N PRO A 133 4.59 10.38 -6.45
CA PRO A 133 3.73 9.52 -5.65
C PRO A 133 2.65 8.81 -6.47
N GLU A 134 2.16 7.69 -5.97
CA GLU A 134 1.09 6.86 -6.54
C GLU A 134 0.03 6.52 -5.49
N GLY A 135 -1.10 5.93 -5.93
CA GLY A 135 -2.12 5.41 -5.02
C GLY A 135 -3.01 6.47 -4.40
N ALA A 136 -3.15 7.63 -5.04
CA ALA A 136 -3.83 8.81 -4.53
C ALA A 136 -3.23 9.34 -3.21
N VAL A 137 -1.98 9.01 -2.90
CA VAL A 137 -1.35 9.47 -1.66
C VAL A 137 -1.15 10.98 -1.64
N SER A 138 -0.98 11.63 -2.80
CA SER A 138 -0.90 13.09 -2.90
C SER A 138 -2.23 13.79 -2.54
N LEU A 139 -3.35 13.06 -2.62
CA LEU A 139 -4.67 13.52 -2.18
C LEU A 139 -4.95 13.12 -0.71
N LEU A 140 -4.63 11.87 -0.34
CA LEU A 140 -5.04 11.29 0.94
C LEU A 140 -4.12 11.70 2.10
N LEU A 141 -2.81 11.75 1.87
CA LEU A 141 -1.86 12.07 2.94
C LEU A 141 -2.04 13.50 3.48
N PRO A 142 -2.16 14.58 2.64
CA PRO A 142 -2.39 15.92 3.17
C PRO A 142 -3.70 16.08 3.95
N ARG A 143 -4.71 15.28 3.62
CA ARG A 143 -5.98 15.25 4.39
C ARG A 143 -5.82 14.62 5.76
N LEU A 144 -4.87 13.72 5.90
CA LEU A 144 -4.60 13.02 7.15
C LEU A 144 -3.67 13.82 8.07
N VAL A 145 -2.56 14.37 7.52
CA VAL A 145 -1.47 14.93 8.32
C VAL A 145 -1.27 16.45 8.13
N GLY A 146 -2.04 17.08 7.22
CA GLY A 146 -1.84 18.46 6.80
C GLY A 146 -0.76 18.61 5.72
N HIS A 147 -0.80 19.76 5.00
CA HIS A 147 0.04 19.98 3.82
C HIS A 147 1.54 19.91 4.12
N GLN A 148 2.00 20.62 5.18
CA GLN A 148 3.43 20.72 5.51
C GLN A 148 4.04 19.35 5.84
N LYS A 149 3.34 18.56 6.66
CA LYS A 149 3.82 17.21 7.02
C LYS A 149 3.77 16.25 5.84
N ALA A 150 2.74 16.34 5.01
CA ALA A 150 2.66 15.55 3.78
C ALA A 150 3.80 15.91 2.80
N SER A 151 4.12 17.20 2.66
CA SER A 151 5.24 17.67 1.83
C SER A 151 6.57 17.14 2.33
N GLU A 152 6.85 17.23 3.63
CA GLU A 152 8.06 16.66 4.24
C GLU A 152 8.19 15.16 3.91
N ILE A 153 7.12 14.39 4.15
CA ILE A 153 7.10 12.95 3.92
C ILE A 153 7.34 12.59 2.44
N LEU A 154 6.65 13.27 1.51
CA LEU A 154 6.68 12.90 0.10
C LEU A 154 7.89 13.48 -0.65
N LEU A 155 8.39 14.64 -0.26
CA LEU A 155 9.53 15.28 -0.92
C LEU A 155 10.87 14.65 -0.48
N PHE A 156 11.03 14.34 0.80
CA PHE A 156 12.27 13.72 1.30
C PHE A 156 12.25 12.20 1.23
N GLY A 157 11.07 11.55 1.38
CA GLY A 157 10.95 10.09 1.36
C GLY A 157 11.68 9.39 2.51
N GLU A 158 11.94 10.10 3.60
CA GLU A 158 12.60 9.55 4.78
C GLU A 158 11.71 8.54 5.52
N PRO A 159 12.29 7.54 6.20
CA PRO A 159 11.52 6.56 6.96
C PRO A 159 10.73 7.20 8.11
N ILE A 160 9.42 6.92 8.17
CA ILE A 160 8.53 7.30 9.27
C ILE A 160 8.44 6.13 10.24
N SER A 161 8.62 6.38 11.54
CA SER A 161 8.45 5.36 12.58
C SER A 161 6.99 4.96 12.77
N ALA A 162 6.76 3.79 13.36
CA ALA A 162 5.41 3.35 13.73
C ALA A 162 4.74 4.31 14.72
N ASP A 163 5.51 4.84 15.68
CA ASP A 163 4.99 5.80 16.68
C ASP A 163 4.60 7.13 16.03
N ASP A 164 5.42 7.68 15.11
CA ASP A 164 5.07 8.90 14.35
C ASP A 164 3.84 8.67 13.47
N ALA A 165 3.79 7.50 12.79
CA ALA A 165 2.65 7.12 11.96
C ALA A 165 1.35 6.97 12.76
N GLN A 166 1.43 6.47 14.01
CA GLN A 166 0.30 6.46 14.93
C GLN A 166 -0.05 7.88 15.40
N GLY A 167 0.95 8.69 15.71
CA GLY A 167 0.75 10.08 16.16
C GLY A 167 -0.01 10.94 15.15
N VAL A 168 0.16 10.68 13.86
CA VAL A 168 -0.55 11.38 12.77
C VAL A 168 -1.82 10.65 12.29
N GLY A 169 -2.18 9.52 12.90
CA GLY A 169 -3.41 8.78 12.57
C GLY A 169 -3.31 7.84 11.37
N PHE A 170 -2.11 7.64 10.80
CA PHE A 170 -1.90 6.67 9.72
C PHE A 170 -1.92 5.21 10.21
N VAL A 171 -1.46 4.98 11.44
CA VAL A 171 -1.52 3.71 12.15
C VAL A 171 -2.52 3.79 13.28
N ASN A 172 -3.45 2.84 13.37
CA ASN A 172 -4.45 2.80 14.45
C ASN A 172 -3.84 2.43 15.79
N LYS A 173 -2.86 1.53 15.79
CA LYS A 173 -2.17 1.11 17.01
C LYS A 173 -0.80 0.52 16.71
N VAL A 174 0.20 0.94 17.48
CA VAL A 174 1.51 0.30 17.55
C VAL A 174 1.47 -0.86 18.53
N ILE A 175 2.03 -1.98 18.12
CA ILE A 175 2.08 -3.25 18.87
C ILE A 175 3.52 -3.48 19.31
N SER A 176 3.71 -3.62 20.61
CA SER A 176 5.04 -3.81 21.23
C SER A 176 5.54 -5.26 21.16
N GLU A 177 4.65 -6.19 20.87
CA GLU A 177 4.95 -7.60 20.68
C GLU A 177 5.76 -7.82 19.38
N SER A 178 6.23 -9.03 19.17
CA SER A 178 7.08 -9.39 18.02
C SER A 178 6.38 -9.27 16.65
N SER A 179 5.04 -9.22 16.61
CA SER A 179 4.25 -9.11 15.38
C SER A 179 2.91 -8.41 15.65
N ALA A 180 2.45 -7.62 14.69
CA ALA A 180 1.13 -6.99 14.71
C ALA A 180 0.01 -7.97 14.29
N LEU A 181 0.35 -9.09 13.64
CA LEU A 181 -0.63 -10.01 13.05
C LEU A 181 -1.60 -10.61 14.07
N PRO A 182 -1.17 -11.14 15.24
CA PRO A 182 -2.12 -11.69 16.22
C PRO A 182 -3.14 -10.66 16.71
N TYR A 183 -2.71 -9.42 16.90
CA TYR A 183 -3.62 -8.34 17.29
C TYR A 183 -4.61 -8.00 16.17
N ALA A 184 -4.13 -7.91 14.93
CA ALA A 184 -4.98 -7.65 13.76
C ALA A 184 -6.03 -8.77 13.56
N GLU A 185 -5.65 -10.05 13.76
CA GLU A 185 -6.57 -11.19 13.72
C GLU A 185 -7.66 -11.09 14.81
N GLN A 186 -7.28 -10.71 16.04
CA GLN A 186 -8.24 -10.48 17.11
C GLN A 186 -9.24 -9.37 16.73
N ARG A 187 -8.76 -8.29 16.09
CA ARG A 187 -9.62 -7.19 15.63
C ARG A 187 -10.53 -7.61 14.48
N ALA A 188 -10.00 -8.37 13.51
CA ALA A 188 -10.78 -8.96 12.43
C ALA A 188 -11.91 -9.86 12.98
N LYS A 189 -11.60 -10.74 13.95
CA LYS A 189 -12.58 -11.60 14.62
C LYS A 189 -13.67 -10.80 15.33
N LYS A 190 -13.33 -9.65 15.94
CA LYS A 190 -14.35 -8.77 16.54
C LYS A 190 -15.29 -8.22 15.47
N LEU A 191 -14.79 -7.82 14.30
CA LEU A 191 -15.64 -7.33 13.20
C LEU A 191 -16.55 -8.44 12.66
N THR A 192 -16.07 -9.68 12.52
CA THR A 192 -16.93 -10.78 12.01
C THR A 192 -18.10 -11.12 12.93
N ALA A 193 -18.05 -10.76 14.20
CA ALA A 193 -19.14 -10.92 15.18
C ALA A 193 -20.20 -9.81 15.11
N LEU A 194 -19.93 -8.71 14.37
CA LEU A 194 -20.85 -7.58 14.23
C LEU A 194 -21.75 -7.73 13.00
N SER A 195 -22.77 -6.88 12.89
CA SER A 195 -23.65 -6.81 11.73
C SER A 195 -22.89 -6.42 10.46
N SER A 196 -22.74 -7.37 9.54
CA SER A 196 -22.07 -7.13 8.25
C SER A 196 -22.72 -5.99 7.46
N GLY A 197 -24.06 -5.95 7.43
CA GLY A 197 -24.80 -4.87 6.76
C GLY A 197 -24.49 -3.49 7.34
N SER A 198 -24.40 -3.37 8.68
CA SER A 198 -24.05 -2.11 9.33
C SER A 198 -22.61 -1.71 9.04
N ILE A 199 -21.66 -2.66 9.05
CA ILE A 199 -20.25 -2.42 8.72
C ILE A 199 -20.12 -1.88 7.30
N LEU A 200 -20.73 -2.53 6.30
CA LEU A 200 -20.67 -2.12 4.90
C LEU A 200 -21.26 -0.70 4.71
N ARG A 201 -22.40 -0.41 5.35
CA ARG A 201 -23.01 0.94 5.29
C ARG A 201 -22.14 1.99 5.96
N THR A 202 -21.56 1.69 7.13
CA THR A 202 -20.65 2.60 7.83
C THR A 202 -19.42 2.89 6.99
N LYS A 203 -18.78 1.87 6.40
CA LYS A 203 -17.64 2.06 5.49
C LYS A 203 -18.03 2.92 4.27
N SER A 204 -19.21 2.64 3.67
CA SER A 204 -19.73 3.43 2.56
C SER A 204 -19.93 4.91 2.92
N LEU A 205 -20.41 5.20 4.13
CA LEU A 205 -20.58 6.58 4.63
C LEU A 205 -19.22 7.26 4.88
N LEU A 206 -18.25 6.54 5.45
CA LEU A 206 -16.91 7.06 5.74
C LEU A 206 -16.13 7.40 4.45
N LYS A 207 -16.22 6.54 3.43
CA LYS A 207 -15.56 6.78 2.14
C LYS A 207 -16.31 7.81 1.27
N GLY A 208 -17.64 7.84 1.33
CA GLY A 208 -18.47 8.72 0.51
C GLY A 208 -18.28 8.51 -1.00
N SER A 209 -19.31 8.77 -1.79
CA SER A 209 -19.22 8.63 -3.25
C SER A 209 -18.28 9.66 -3.89
N GLU A 210 -18.30 10.90 -3.40
CA GLU A 210 -17.47 11.98 -3.90
C GLU A 210 -15.98 11.73 -3.62
N LEU A 211 -15.63 11.33 -2.38
CA LEU A 211 -14.25 11.01 -2.04
C LEU A 211 -13.75 9.81 -2.84
N LYS A 212 -14.57 8.77 -3.00
CA LYS A 212 -14.22 7.60 -3.82
C LYS A 212 -13.93 8.00 -5.26
N ALA A 213 -14.79 8.84 -5.87
CA ALA A 213 -14.59 9.34 -7.23
C ALA A 213 -13.30 10.17 -7.33
N ALA A 214 -13.05 11.06 -6.36
CA ALA A 214 -11.83 11.86 -6.31
C ALA A 214 -10.57 11.00 -6.17
N VAL A 215 -10.60 9.95 -5.35
CA VAL A 215 -9.47 9.00 -5.18
C VAL A 215 -9.20 8.25 -6.48
N LEU A 216 -10.22 7.71 -7.14
CA LEU A 216 -10.05 7.00 -8.41
C LEU A 216 -9.49 7.93 -9.49
N HIS A 217 -10.01 9.16 -9.59
CA HIS A 217 -9.47 10.17 -10.50
C HIS A 217 -8.01 10.50 -10.18
N GLN A 218 -7.66 10.66 -8.88
CA GLN A 218 -6.28 10.96 -8.49
C GLN A 218 -5.32 9.81 -8.80
N ILE A 219 -5.76 8.53 -8.66
CA ILE A 219 -4.97 7.37 -9.09
C ILE A 219 -4.66 7.46 -10.59
N ASP A 220 -5.62 7.86 -11.42
CA ASP A 220 -5.39 8.03 -12.86
C ASP A 220 -4.43 9.20 -13.16
N VAL A 221 -4.57 10.32 -12.44
CA VAL A 221 -3.65 11.48 -12.59
C VAL A 221 -2.23 11.11 -12.19
N GLU A 222 -2.06 10.54 -11.00
CA GLU A 222 -0.74 10.09 -10.52
C GLU A 222 -0.15 9.00 -11.42
N GLY A 223 -0.97 8.06 -11.90
CA GLY A 223 -0.54 6.98 -12.79
C GLY A 223 0.04 7.51 -14.10
N ARG A 224 -0.60 8.48 -14.74
CA ARG A 224 -0.07 9.13 -15.96
C ARG A 224 1.27 9.81 -15.70
N LEU A 225 1.35 10.61 -14.62
CA LEU A 225 2.59 11.31 -14.27
C LEU A 225 3.70 10.33 -13.87
N PHE A 226 3.35 9.23 -13.19
CA PHE A 226 4.30 8.18 -12.82
C PHE A 226 4.89 7.50 -14.05
N ILE A 227 4.04 7.16 -15.05
CA ILE A 227 4.47 6.58 -16.33
C ILE A 227 5.40 7.56 -17.08
N ASP A 228 5.04 8.84 -17.14
CA ASP A 228 5.88 9.87 -17.76
C ASP A 228 7.25 9.97 -17.08
N ARG A 229 7.27 10.10 -15.74
CA ARG A 229 8.51 10.19 -14.98
C ARG A 229 9.36 8.91 -15.06
N LEU A 230 8.75 7.75 -15.17
CA LEU A 230 9.46 6.47 -15.30
C LEU A 230 10.36 6.42 -16.55
N HIS A 231 9.97 7.13 -17.61
CA HIS A 231 10.75 7.23 -18.86
C HIS A 231 11.81 8.34 -18.81
N SER A 232 11.83 9.17 -17.76
CA SER A 232 12.78 10.28 -17.62
C SER A 232 14.22 9.80 -17.42
N PRO A 233 15.22 10.62 -17.81
CA PRO A 233 16.62 10.35 -17.50
C PRO A 233 16.87 10.21 -15.99
N ALA A 234 16.21 11.01 -15.16
CA ALA A 234 16.34 10.97 -13.69
C ALA A 234 15.89 9.63 -13.10
N ALA A 235 14.74 9.09 -13.53
CA ALA A 235 14.27 7.78 -13.05
C ALA A 235 15.22 6.64 -13.50
N LYS A 236 15.73 6.68 -14.72
CA LYS A 236 16.71 5.70 -15.23
C LYS A 236 18.00 5.72 -14.40
N GLU A 237 18.52 6.93 -14.13
CA GLU A 237 19.70 7.10 -13.26
C GLU A 237 19.45 6.53 -11.85
N ALA A 238 18.32 6.90 -11.22
CA ALA A 238 18.01 6.45 -9.87
C ALA A 238 17.86 4.92 -9.77
N LEU A 239 17.17 4.30 -10.71
CA LEU A 239 17.00 2.84 -10.75
C LEU A 239 18.34 2.13 -11.00
N THR A 240 19.19 2.67 -11.89
CA THR A 240 20.53 2.15 -12.13
C THR A 240 21.40 2.28 -10.89
N ALA A 241 21.43 3.46 -10.27
CA ALA A 241 22.18 3.73 -9.05
C ALA A 241 21.76 2.80 -7.90
N PHE A 242 20.45 2.52 -7.77
CA PHE A 242 19.93 1.57 -6.79
C PHE A 242 20.50 0.15 -7.00
N LEU A 243 20.51 -0.35 -8.24
CA LEU A 243 21.07 -1.67 -8.56
C LEU A 243 22.58 -1.72 -8.32
N GLU A 244 23.28 -0.63 -8.61
CA GLU A 244 24.74 -0.49 -8.41
C GLU A 244 25.11 -0.14 -6.96
N LYS A 245 24.12 0.08 -6.08
CA LYS A 245 24.30 0.47 -4.67
C LYS A 245 25.12 1.76 -4.49
N ARG A 246 24.90 2.74 -5.34
CA ARG A 246 25.49 4.08 -5.29
C ARG A 246 24.42 5.16 -5.14
N VAL A 247 24.84 6.36 -4.79
CA VAL A 247 23.95 7.53 -4.75
C VAL A 247 23.65 7.98 -6.20
N PRO A 248 22.37 8.25 -6.56
CA PRO A 248 22.04 8.80 -7.88
C PRO A 248 22.56 10.23 -8.05
N ASN A 249 22.91 10.59 -9.27
CA ASN A 249 23.31 11.95 -9.64
C ASN A 249 22.30 12.55 -10.62
N PHE A 250 21.50 13.49 -10.17
CA PHE A 250 20.45 14.13 -10.96
C PHE A 250 20.88 15.41 -11.69
N VAL A 251 22.13 15.83 -11.57
CA VAL A 251 22.63 17.08 -12.17
C VAL A 251 22.48 17.03 -13.69
N GLY A 252 21.69 17.95 -14.25
CA GLY A 252 21.46 18.07 -15.70
C GLY A 252 20.54 17.02 -16.31
N LEU A 253 19.75 16.30 -15.50
CA LEU A 253 18.84 15.24 -15.98
C LEU A 253 17.35 15.64 -16.06
N ASP A 254 16.97 16.82 -15.53
CA ASP A 254 15.60 17.37 -15.60
C ASP A 254 15.53 18.58 -16.54
#